data_466094cfa56cbd85082b544635fedc02
#
_entry.id   466094cfa56cbd85082b544635fedc02
#
_cell.length_a   1.000
_cell.length_b   1.000
_cell.length_c   1.000
_cell.angle_alpha   90.00
_cell.angle_beta   90.00
_cell.angle_gamma   90.00
#
_symmetry.space_group_name_H-M   'P 1'
#
loop_
_entity.id
_entity.type
_entity.pdbx_description
1 polymer ?
#
loop_
_entity_poly.entity_id
_entity_poly.type
_entity_poly.pdbx_seq_one_letter_code
_entity_poly.pdbx_strand_id
1 'polypeptide(L)'
;QDRSQGRVVMTPEMLNLQWNAVTLYPAGHYASRIRAEASVRLPAGWQAGTALEVASKDGDTIHFKPIDYDDLVDSPIYAGKYFKRIDLDPGAKTPVHMDIVADAAKYLEIKPEQVKPFRELVQQMYKMYGAHHYDHYDFLVSLSDKMSGNGLEHHRSSEDGTSAGFFTEWKKNA
;
A
#
# COMPACT_ATOMS: atom_id res chain seq x y z
N GLN A 1 4.73 18.90 1.33
CA GLN A 1 3.27 18.87 1.50
C GLN A 1 2.62 19.30 0.20
N ASP A 2 1.87 18.43 -0.42
CA ASP A 2 0.95 18.87 -1.48
C ASP A 2 -0.16 19.67 -0.84
N ARG A 3 -0.04 21.00 -0.90
CA ARG A 3 -1.06 21.91 -0.37
C ARG A 3 -2.29 22.00 -1.27
N SER A 4 -2.25 21.46 -2.49
CA SER A 4 -3.36 21.58 -3.46
C SER A 4 -4.60 20.80 -3.02
N GLN A 5 -4.42 19.76 -2.17
CA GLN A 5 -5.52 18.94 -1.65
C GLN A 5 -5.62 18.94 -0.11
N GLY A 6 -4.77 19.69 0.59
CA GLY A 6 -4.76 19.74 2.06
C GLY A 6 -4.38 18.42 2.74
N ARG A 7 -3.84 17.45 2.00
CA ARG A 7 -3.48 16.13 2.52
C ARG A 7 -2.12 16.12 3.18
N VAL A 8 -2.02 15.52 4.35
CA VAL A 8 -0.75 15.14 4.97
C VAL A 8 -0.42 13.74 4.48
N VAL A 9 0.62 13.64 3.64
CA VAL A 9 1.07 12.37 3.02
C VAL A 9 2.39 11.85 3.60
N MET A 10 2.99 12.57 4.54
CA MET A 10 4.23 12.19 5.19
C MET A 10 4.29 12.70 6.63
N THR A 11 4.76 11.84 7.52
CA THR A 11 5.09 12.11 8.92
C THR A 11 6.52 11.66 9.21
N PRO A 12 7.09 11.90 10.40
CA PRO A 12 8.39 11.34 10.76
C PRO A 12 8.42 9.80 10.80
N GLU A 13 7.26 9.14 10.88
CA GLU A 13 7.16 7.69 11.06
C GLU A 13 6.77 6.95 9.78
N MET A 14 6.09 7.63 8.81
CA MET A 14 5.58 6.99 7.59
C MET A 14 5.36 7.98 6.44
N LEU A 15 5.21 7.44 5.24
CA LEU A 15 4.83 8.19 4.04
C LEU A 15 3.87 7.38 3.15
N ASN A 16 3.07 8.12 2.39
CA ASN A 16 2.37 7.67 1.20
C ASN A 16 3.03 8.35 -0.01
N LEU A 17 3.75 7.58 -0.83
CA LEU A 17 4.37 8.08 -2.06
C LEU A 17 3.42 7.86 -3.24
N GLN A 18 3.01 8.96 -3.85
CA GLN A 18 2.26 8.97 -5.10
C GLN A 18 3.22 9.28 -6.26
N TRP A 19 3.43 8.34 -7.18
CA TRP A 19 4.38 8.52 -8.29
C TRP A 19 4.02 9.68 -9.20
N ASN A 20 2.75 9.93 -9.45
CA ASN A 20 2.28 11.07 -10.24
C ASN A 20 2.63 12.44 -9.64
N ALA A 21 2.90 12.51 -8.33
CA ALA A 21 3.32 13.71 -7.64
C ALA A 21 4.83 14.00 -7.70
N VAL A 22 5.64 12.98 -8.05
CA VAL A 22 7.11 13.06 -7.98
C VAL A 22 7.81 12.70 -9.29
N THR A 23 7.08 12.30 -10.31
CA THR A 23 7.64 11.93 -11.62
C THR A 23 7.18 12.85 -12.73
N LEU A 24 7.98 12.95 -13.78
CA LEU A 24 7.66 13.62 -15.03
C LEU A 24 7.83 12.60 -16.16
N TYR A 25 7.03 12.75 -17.22
CA TYR A 25 7.17 11.94 -18.42
C TYR A 25 7.08 12.83 -19.68
N PRO A 26 7.61 12.39 -20.82
CA PRO A 26 7.67 13.20 -22.03
C PRO A 26 6.26 13.45 -22.59
N ALA A 27 5.92 14.71 -22.85
CA ALA A 27 4.66 15.09 -23.47
C ALA A 27 4.51 14.46 -24.88
N GLY A 28 3.28 14.12 -25.26
CA GLY A 28 2.98 13.56 -26.57
C GLY A 28 3.17 12.04 -26.69
N HIS A 29 3.53 11.36 -25.60
CA HIS A 29 3.60 9.90 -25.54
C HIS A 29 2.46 9.33 -24.71
N TYR A 30 1.95 8.16 -25.08
CA TYR A 30 0.98 7.43 -24.25
C TYR A 30 1.71 6.82 -23.05
N ALA A 31 1.20 7.04 -21.84
CA ALA A 31 1.76 6.55 -20.59
C ALA A 31 1.94 5.02 -20.60
N SER A 32 0.97 4.28 -21.14
CA SER A 32 1.03 2.81 -21.32
C SER A 32 2.10 2.30 -22.28
N ARG A 33 2.80 3.19 -22.98
CA ARG A 33 3.92 2.85 -23.89
C ARG A 33 5.28 3.33 -23.38
N ILE A 34 5.31 3.95 -22.21
CA ILE A 34 6.54 4.41 -21.57
C ILE A 34 6.96 3.35 -20.56
N ARG A 35 8.11 2.75 -20.77
CA ARG A 35 8.70 1.79 -19.85
C ARG A 35 9.45 2.54 -18.75
N ALA A 36 9.13 2.25 -17.49
CA ALA A 36 9.74 2.86 -16.32
C ALA A 36 10.54 1.80 -15.53
N GLU A 37 11.74 2.18 -15.11
CA GLU A 37 12.56 1.44 -14.14
C GLU A 37 12.64 2.30 -12.87
N ALA A 38 11.76 2.01 -11.91
CA ALA A 38 11.63 2.79 -10.71
C ALA A 38 12.49 2.24 -9.58
N SER A 39 12.99 3.15 -8.74
CA SER A 39 13.60 2.79 -7.45
C SER A 39 13.22 3.82 -6.41
N VAL A 40 13.23 3.40 -5.14
CA VAL A 40 13.00 4.28 -4.00
C VAL A 40 14.06 4.02 -2.95
N ARG A 41 14.65 5.08 -2.41
CA ARG A 41 15.49 5.01 -1.23
C ARG A 41 14.70 5.48 0.00
N LEU A 42 14.56 4.61 0.96
CA LEU A 42 13.83 4.86 2.20
C LEU A 42 14.80 5.24 3.34
N PRO A 43 14.33 5.87 4.42
CA PRO A 43 15.10 5.98 5.64
C PRO A 43 15.50 4.60 6.19
N ALA A 44 16.66 4.53 6.84
CA ALA A 44 17.18 3.28 7.40
C ALA A 44 16.15 2.58 8.31
N GLY A 45 15.95 1.29 8.09
CA GLY A 45 15.02 0.45 8.85
C GLY A 45 13.55 0.60 8.49
N TRP A 46 13.21 1.44 7.52
CA TRP A 46 11.84 1.50 7.01
C TRP A 46 11.52 0.33 6.09
N GLN A 47 10.24 -0.06 6.08
CA GLN A 47 9.70 -1.08 5.19
C GLN A 47 8.57 -0.48 4.35
N ALA A 48 8.29 -1.12 3.22
CA ALA A 48 7.30 -0.63 2.26
C ALA A 48 6.33 -1.71 1.81
N GLY A 49 5.07 -1.32 1.64
CA GLY A 49 4.02 -2.03 0.93
C GLY A 49 3.69 -1.32 -0.37
N THR A 50 3.48 -2.07 -1.43
CA THR A 50 3.13 -1.57 -2.76
C THR A 50 2.76 -2.75 -3.66
N ALA A 51 1.98 -2.50 -4.71
CA ALA A 51 1.71 -3.45 -5.77
C ALA A 51 2.88 -3.61 -6.77
N LEU A 52 3.95 -2.82 -6.64
CA LEU A 52 5.14 -2.96 -7.49
C LEU A 52 5.94 -4.20 -7.11
N GLU A 53 6.34 -4.99 -8.11
CA GLU A 53 7.20 -6.13 -7.88
C GLU A 53 8.65 -5.70 -7.63
N VAL A 54 9.23 -6.17 -6.53
CA VAL A 54 10.63 -5.91 -6.18
C VAL A 54 11.55 -6.76 -7.06
N ALA A 55 12.48 -6.10 -7.76
CA ALA A 55 13.55 -6.76 -8.51
C ALA A 55 14.75 -7.07 -7.61
N SER A 56 15.18 -6.08 -6.80
CA SER A 56 16.31 -6.23 -5.88
C SER A 56 16.26 -5.18 -4.77
N LYS A 57 17.05 -5.40 -3.72
CA LYS A 57 17.31 -4.42 -2.66
C LYS A 57 18.80 -4.23 -2.50
N ASP A 58 19.23 -2.96 -2.39
CA ASP A 58 20.59 -2.57 -2.10
C ASP A 58 20.59 -1.58 -0.91
N GLY A 59 20.92 -2.10 0.28
CA GLY A 59 20.76 -1.35 1.53
C GLY A 59 19.33 -0.85 1.71
N ASP A 60 19.17 0.46 1.80
CA ASP A 60 17.87 1.13 1.97
C ASP A 60 17.17 1.42 0.62
N THR A 61 17.76 1.03 -0.50
CA THR A 61 17.19 1.24 -1.84
C THR A 61 16.46 -0.01 -2.32
N ILE A 62 15.21 0.18 -2.74
CA ILE A 62 14.38 -0.85 -3.36
C ILE A 62 14.33 -0.54 -4.86
N HIS A 63 14.71 -1.51 -5.69
CA HIS A 63 14.58 -1.47 -7.14
C HIS A 63 13.39 -2.32 -7.55
N PHE A 64 12.51 -1.76 -8.37
CA PHE A 64 11.33 -2.46 -8.86
C PHE A 64 11.58 -3.04 -10.25
N LYS A 65 10.81 -4.07 -10.61
CA LYS A 65 10.84 -4.59 -11.98
C LYS A 65 10.36 -3.53 -12.97
N PRO A 66 10.87 -3.50 -14.20
CA PRO A 66 10.39 -2.60 -15.23
C PRO A 66 8.88 -2.74 -15.44
N ILE A 67 8.16 -1.62 -15.49
CA ILE A 67 6.71 -1.56 -15.58
C ILE A 67 6.28 -0.44 -16.52
N ASP A 68 5.06 -0.48 -17.05
CA ASP A 68 4.53 0.63 -17.84
C ASP A 68 4.21 1.82 -16.94
N TYR A 69 4.37 3.04 -17.44
CA TYR A 69 4.29 4.25 -16.62
C TYR A 69 2.89 4.48 -16.01
N ASP A 70 1.82 4.13 -16.71
CA ASP A 70 0.47 4.22 -16.15
C ASP A 70 0.24 3.23 -15.00
N ASP A 71 0.77 2.00 -15.09
CA ASP A 71 0.76 1.07 -13.97
C ASP A 71 1.66 1.53 -12.81
N LEU A 72 2.80 2.19 -13.11
CA LEU A 72 3.65 2.79 -12.09
C LEU A 72 2.90 3.84 -11.28
N VAL A 73 2.23 4.79 -11.95
CA VAL A 73 1.50 5.86 -11.26
C VAL A 73 0.27 5.38 -10.53
N ASP A 74 -0.26 4.22 -10.91
CA ASP A 74 -1.36 3.52 -10.24
C ASP A 74 -0.88 2.57 -9.11
N SER A 75 0.40 2.58 -8.76
CA SER A 75 0.98 1.72 -7.74
C SER A 75 1.68 2.53 -6.65
N PRO A 76 0.94 3.21 -5.75
CA PRO A 76 1.51 3.99 -4.66
C PRO A 76 2.35 3.13 -3.72
N ILE A 77 3.18 3.78 -2.90
CA ILE A 77 3.98 3.13 -1.86
C ILE A 77 3.57 3.66 -0.50
N TYR A 78 3.16 2.76 0.39
CA TYR A 78 3.08 3.04 1.81
C TYR A 78 4.35 2.54 2.48
N ALA A 79 5.13 3.43 3.07
CA ALA A 79 6.37 3.06 3.75
C ALA A 79 6.44 3.67 5.15
N GLY A 80 7.07 2.95 6.08
CA GLY A 80 7.17 3.44 7.44
C GLY A 80 8.15 2.66 8.32
N LYS A 81 8.48 3.29 9.44
CA LYS A 81 9.28 2.69 10.50
C LYS A 81 8.56 1.54 11.20
N TYR A 82 7.25 1.68 11.35
CA TYR A 82 6.39 0.68 11.96
C TYR A 82 5.53 0.06 10.87
N PHE A 83 5.92 -1.13 10.43
CA PHE A 83 5.32 -1.83 9.30
C PHE A 83 4.92 -3.25 9.68
N LYS A 84 3.81 -3.73 9.14
CA LYS A 84 3.37 -5.12 9.27
C LYS A 84 2.67 -5.58 8.00
N ARG A 85 3.12 -6.71 7.43
CA ARG A 85 2.40 -7.41 6.36
C ARG A 85 1.59 -8.56 6.95
N ILE A 86 0.34 -8.67 6.55
CA ILE A 86 -0.56 -9.77 6.90
C ILE A 86 -1.01 -10.44 5.60
N ASP A 87 -0.81 -11.76 5.51
CA ASP A 87 -1.34 -12.57 4.43
C ASP A 87 -2.85 -12.82 4.68
N LEU A 88 -3.69 -12.37 3.77
CA LEU A 88 -5.15 -12.50 3.86
C LEU A 88 -5.67 -13.77 3.19
N ASP A 89 -4.88 -14.44 2.34
CA ASP A 89 -5.26 -15.70 1.69
C ASP A 89 -4.09 -16.69 1.64
N PRO A 90 -3.67 -17.22 2.82
CA PRO A 90 -2.51 -18.09 2.94
C PRO A 90 -2.59 -19.32 2.04
N GLY A 91 -1.58 -19.49 1.17
CA GLY A 91 -1.49 -20.62 0.25
C GLY A 91 -2.23 -20.44 -1.08
N ALA A 92 -2.88 -19.30 -1.32
CA ALA A 92 -3.47 -18.98 -2.62
C ALA A 92 -2.39 -18.81 -3.70
N LYS A 93 -2.75 -19.14 -4.94
CA LYS A 93 -1.91 -18.86 -6.12
C LYS A 93 -1.83 -17.36 -6.43
N THR A 94 -2.89 -16.64 -6.10
CA THR A 94 -3.02 -15.18 -6.24
C THR A 94 -2.97 -14.59 -4.84
N PRO A 95 -1.78 -14.18 -4.33
CA PRO A 95 -1.65 -13.69 -2.97
C PRO A 95 -2.43 -12.39 -2.76
N VAL A 96 -3.02 -12.26 -1.57
CA VAL A 96 -3.64 -11.00 -1.12
C VAL A 96 -3.04 -10.62 0.22
N HIS A 97 -2.47 -9.42 0.30
CA HIS A 97 -1.81 -8.92 1.50
C HIS A 97 -2.52 -7.68 2.06
N MET A 98 -2.33 -7.46 3.34
CA MET A 98 -2.59 -6.19 3.99
C MET A 98 -1.26 -5.66 4.51
N ASP A 99 -0.79 -4.57 3.92
CA ASP A 99 0.44 -3.87 4.27
C ASP A 99 0.11 -2.65 5.13
N ILE A 100 0.52 -2.68 6.38
CA ILE A 100 0.10 -1.71 7.38
C ILE A 100 1.29 -0.88 7.81
N VAL A 101 1.17 0.45 7.73
CA VAL A 101 2.06 1.41 8.37
C VAL A 101 1.33 2.08 9.53
N ALA A 102 2.06 2.42 10.61
CA ALA A 102 1.44 2.97 11.81
C ALA A 102 2.25 4.10 12.44
N ASP A 103 1.58 5.01 13.17
CA ASP A 103 2.21 6.08 13.95
C ASP A 103 3.13 5.55 15.06
N ALA A 104 2.88 4.33 15.55
CA ALA A 104 3.68 3.69 16.60
C ALA A 104 3.52 2.16 16.57
N ALA A 105 4.54 1.44 17.07
CA ALA A 105 4.58 -0.03 17.10
C ALA A 105 3.36 -0.65 17.81
N LYS A 106 2.85 -0.02 18.87
CA LYS A 106 1.68 -0.51 19.63
C LYS A 106 0.42 -0.67 18.79
N TYR A 107 0.26 0.10 17.71
CA TYR A 107 -0.91 0.02 16.83
C TYR A 107 -0.86 -1.17 15.87
N LEU A 108 0.30 -1.85 15.77
CA LEU A 108 0.47 -3.08 15.00
C LEU A 108 0.18 -4.36 15.81
N GLU A 109 -0.29 -4.23 17.04
CA GLU A 109 -0.75 -5.34 17.87
C GLU A 109 -2.14 -5.80 17.42
N ILE A 110 -2.17 -6.54 16.30
CA ILE A 110 -3.39 -6.99 15.63
C ILE A 110 -3.61 -8.46 15.96
N LYS A 111 -4.78 -8.79 16.48
CA LYS A 111 -5.15 -10.14 16.90
C LYS A 111 -5.74 -10.95 15.75
N PRO A 112 -5.61 -12.30 15.76
CA PRO A 112 -6.15 -13.15 14.71
C PRO A 112 -7.65 -12.96 14.44
N GLU A 113 -8.47 -12.75 15.48
CA GLU A 113 -9.90 -12.49 15.35
C GLU A 113 -10.23 -11.19 14.62
N GLN A 114 -9.31 -10.22 14.62
CA GLN A 114 -9.45 -8.96 13.91
C GLN A 114 -9.05 -9.08 12.43
N VAL A 115 -8.20 -10.05 12.09
CA VAL A 115 -7.82 -10.37 10.71
C VAL A 115 -8.88 -11.18 10.02
N LYS A 116 -9.63 -12.00 10.76
CA LYS A 116 -10.62 -12.94 10.21
C LYS A 116 -11.63 -12.27 9.27
N PRO A 117 -12.28 -11.13 9.58
CA PRO A 117 -13.22 -10.48 8.68
C PRO A 117 -12.61 -10.09 7.32
N PHE A 118 -11.34 -9.66 7.31
CA PHE A 118 -10.66 -9.30 6.06
C PHE A 118 -10.36 -10.53 5.18
N ARG A 119 -10.01 -11.65 5.80
CA ARG A 119 -9.90 -12.94 5.09
C ARG A 119 -11.23 -13.40 4.53
N GLU A 120 -12.30 -13.27 5.30
CA GLU A 120 -13.65 -13.58 4.86
C GLU A 120 -14.09 -12.67 3.70
N LEU A 121 -13.73 -11.37 3.74
CA LEU A 121 -13.96 -10.43 2.64
C LEU A 121 -13.32 -10.94 1.35
N VAL A 122 -12.04 -11.31 1.37
CA VAL A 122 -11.32 -11.85 0.19
C VAL A 122 -12.06 -13.07 -0.37
N GLN A 123 -12.48 -14.01 0.47
CA GLN A 123 -13.23 -15.20 0.05
C GLN A 123 -14.61 -14.86 -0.52
N GLN A 124 -15.30 -13.85 0.02
CA GLN A 124 -16.59 -13.40 -0.51
C GLN A 124 -16.43 -12.73 -1.88
N MET A 125 -15.38 -11.95 -2.08
CA MET A 125 -15.07 -11.34 -3.38
C MET A 125 -14.83 -12.42 -4.45
N TYR A 126 -14.10 -13.50 -4.15
CA TYR A 126 -13.93 -14.62 -5.06
C TYR A 126 -15.25 -15.27 -5.44
N LYS A 127 -16.15 -15.46 -4.49
CA LYS A 127 -17.48 -16.01 -4.75
C LYS A 127 -18.35 -15.08 -5.59
N MET A 128 -18.26 -13.77 -5.36
CA MET A 128 -19.06 -12.77 -6.03
C MET A 128 -18.63 -12.59 -7.49
N TYR A 129 -17.35 -12.50 -7.77
CA TYR A 129 -16.83 -12.19 -9.11
C TYR A 129 -16.42 -13.43 -9.92
N GLY A 130 -16.11 -14.54 -9.27
CA GLY A 130 -15.71 -15.78 -9.92
C GLY A 130 -14.40 -15.75 -10.69
N ALA A 131 -13.66 -14.64 -10.63
CA ALA A 131 -12.40 -14.44 -11.33
C ALA A 131 -11.54 -13.38 -10.62
N HIS A 132 -10.23 -13.41 -10.88
CA HIS A 132 -9.29 -12.38 -10.50
C HIS A 132 -8.89 -11.57 -11.74
N HIS A 133 -8.81 -10.23 -11.62
CA HIS A 133 -8.25 -9.35 -12.65
C HIS A 133 -6.79 -9.01 -12.37
N TYR A 134 -6.22 -9.56 -11.28
CA TYR A 134 -4.87 -9.32 -10.78
C TYR A 134 -4.15 -10.65 -10.52
N ASP A 135 -2.84 -10.60 -10.50
CA ASP A 135 -1.94 -11.69 -10.12
C ASP A 135 -1.57 -11.67 -8.62
N HIS A 136 -1.68 -10.51 -7.98
CA HIS A 136 -1.67 -10.29 -6.53
C HIS A 136 -2.42 -9.01 -6.20
N TYR A 137 -2.84 -8.83 -4.93
CA TYR A 137 -3.49 -7.61 -4.46
C TYR A 137 -2.96 -7.19 -3.09
N ASP A 138 -2.70 -5.89 -2.93
CA ASP A 138 -2.15 -5.34 -1.70
C ASP A 138 -3.07 -4.21 -1.16
N PHE A 139 -3.70 -4.44 0.01
CA PHE A 139 -4.36 -3.40 0.79
C PHE A 139 -3.28 -2.58 1.51
N LEU A 140 -3.14 -1.30 1.17
CA LEU A 140 -2.16 -0.39 1.75
C LEU A 140 -2.83 0.41 2.86
N VAL A 141 -2.62 0.01 4.10
CA VAL A 141 -3.34 0.54 5.26
C VAL A 141 -2.46 1.50 6.06
N SER A 142 -2.95 2.70 6.36
CA SER A 142 -2.32 3.60 7.31
C SER A 142 -3.13 3.71 8.60
N LEU A 143 -2.50 3.39 9.73
CA LEU A 143 -3.03 3.58 11.09
C LEU A 143 -2.46 4.87 11.66
N SER A 144 -3.13 5.99 11.42
CA SER A 144 -2.59 7.30 11.76
C SER A 144 -3.66 8.32 12.10
N ASP A 145 -3.39 9.10 13.15
CA ASP A 145 -4.15 10.30 13.48
C ASP A 145 -3.49 11.58 12.92
N LYS A 146 -2.36 11.42 12.21
CA LYS A 146 -1.54 12.51 11.65
C LYS A 146 -1.60 12.59 10.13
N MET A 147 -1.67 11.43 9.46
CA MET A 147 -1.88 11.37 8.01
C MET A 147 -3.35 11.58 7.67
N SER A 148 -3.60 12.16 6.52
CA SER A 148 -4.97 12.28 5.99
C SER A 148 -5.52 10.88 5.69
N GLY A 149 -6.72 10.60 6.17
CA GLY A 149 -7.46 9.42 5.77
C GLY A 149 -7.75 9.44 4.27
N ASN A 150 -7.69 8.27 3.63
CA ASN A 150 -7.91 8.09 2.21
C ASN A 150 -8.58 6.74 1.97
N GLY A 151 -9.44 6.66 0.96
CA GLY A 151 -9.92 5.45 0.33
C GLY A 151 -9.76 5.65 -1.16
N LEU A 152 -8.90 4.87 -1.81
CA LEU A 152 -8.66 4.96 -3.25
C LEU A 152 -8.28 3.58 -3.80
N GLU A 153 -9.07 3.13 -4.76
CA GLU A 153 -8.88 1.85 -5.42
C GLU A 153 -7.94 2.02 -6.62
N HIS A 154 -7.01 1.07 -6.75
CA HIS A 154 -6.06 0.90 -7.83
C HIS A 154 -6.23 -0.45 -8.50
N HIS A 155 -5.55 -0.68 -9.62
CA HIS A 155 -5.65 -1.91 -10.38
C HIS A 155 -5.25 -3.15 -9.54
N ARG A 156 -4.17 -3.06 -8.73
CA ARG A 156 -3.63 -4.16 -7.93
C ARG A 156 -3.44 -3.83 -6.45
N SER A 157 -3.99 -2.69 -6.01
CA SER A 157 -3.95 -2.29 -4.60
C SER A 157 -5.12 -1.39 -4.25
N SER A 158 -5.29 -1.11 -2.96
CA SER A 158 -6.11 -0.01 -2.47
C SER A 158 -5.37 0.76 -1.38
N GLU A 159 -5.68 2.05 -1.26
CA GLU A 159 -5.22 2.89 -0.16
C GLU A 159 -6.33 3.01 0.88
N ASP A 160 -6.05 2.61 2.12
CA ASP A 160 -7.03 2.54 3.19
C ASP A 160 -6.51 3.28 4.43
N GLY A 161 -6.83 4.58 4.54
CA GLY A 161 -6.44 5.40 5.67
C GLY A 161 -7.46 5.34 6.80
N THR A 162 -7.01 5.01 8.01
CA THR A 162 -7.88 4.95 9.20
C THR A 162 -7.18 5.48 10.46
N SER A 163 -7.93 5.61 11.56
CA SER A 163 -7.38 6.09 12.83
C SER A 163 -6.26 5.18 13.36
N ALA A 164 -5.29 5.76 14.06
CA ALA A 164 -4.20 5.01 14.67
C ALA A 164 -4.70 3.86 15.56
N GLY A 165 -5.80 4.10 16.31
CA GLY A 165 -6.41 3.14 17.23
C GLY A 165 -7.32 2.09 16.59
N PHE A 166 -7.44 2.01 15.26
CA PHE A 166 -8.43 1.16 14.59
C PHE A 166 -8.47 -0.28 15.12
N PHE A 167 -7.35 -0.95 15.24
CA PHE A 167 -7.29 -2.32 15.79
C PHE A 167 -7.23 -2.35 17.31
N THR A 168 -6.59 -1.40 17.97
CA THR A 168 -6.48 -1.38 19.43
C THR A 168 -7.81 -0.99 20.11
N GLU A 169 -8.66 -0.25 19.41
CA GLU A 169 -10.01 0.14 19.84
C GLU A 169 -11.11 -0.61 19.07
N TRP A 170 -10.84 -1.83 18.62
CA TRP A 170 -11.68 -2.64 17.73
C TRP A 170 -13.17 -2.64 18.07
N LYS A 171 -13.51 -2.78 19.37
CA LYS A 171 -14.91 -2.80 19.84
C LYS A 171 -15.67 -1.50 19.62
N LYS A 172 -14.98 -0.39 19.39
CA LYS A 172 -15.61 0.90 19.07
C LYS A 172 -15.77 1.09 17.56
N ASN A 173 -14.93 0.41 16.79
CA ASN A 173 -14.80 0.62 15.34
C ASN A 173 -15.41 -0.52 14.50
N ALA A 174 -15.90 -1.61 15.17
CA ALA A 174 -16.48 -2.80 14.52
C ALA A 174 -18.02 -2.75 14.43
#